data_8fdeb6ce1d77e0c81454dd94beabf8f0
#
_entry.id   8fdeb6ce1d77e0c81454dd94beabf8f0
#
_cell.length_a   1.000
_cell.length_b   1.000
_cell.length_c   1.000
_cell.angle_alpha   90.00
_cell.angle_beta   90.00
_cell.angle_gamma   90.00
#
_symmetry.space_group_name_H-M   'P 1'
#
loop_
_entity.id
_entity.type
_entity.pdbx_description
1 polymer ?
#
loop_
_entity_poly.entity_id
_entity_poly.type
_entity_poly.pdbx_seq_one_letter_code
_entity_poly.pdbx_strand_id
1 'polypeptide(L)'
;DKAAPYKSWRYQWNVSGVHDVDQIEWRGDYPVAVLELTTNPTIDQKVKDRVAHRLWYEFSGKKLRHVAKALGVPFYIVLMDFNVEEITVCHQTSPESGWVDMPRDVYRHWLSSLQPLRSTKDTSDTKTTNSQ
;
A
#
# COMPACT_ATOMS: atom_id res chain seq x y z
N ASP A 1 19.47 1.25 0.85
CA ASP A 1 18.08 0.86 1.09
C ASP A 1 17.29 0.97 -0.21
N LYS A 2 16.65 -0.10 -0.59
CA LYS A 2 15.88 -0.13 -1.85
C LYS A 2 14.75 0.89 -1.86
N ALA A 3 14.20 1.21 -0.70
CA ALA A 3 13.07 2.13 -0.60
C ALA A 3 13.50 3.58 -0.39
N ALA A 4 14.80 3.87 -0.37
CA ALA A 4 15.25 5.21 -0.06
C ALA A 4 14.69 6.29 -1.00
N PRO A 5 14.65 6.08 -2.34
CA PRO A 5 14.05 7.09 -3.22
C PRO A 5 12.58 7.34 -2.90
N TYR A 6 11.83 6.29 -2.62
CA TYR A 6 10.43 6.40 -2.26
C TYR A 6 10.25 7.18 -0.96
N LYS A 7 11.02 6.82 0.06
CA LYS A 7 10.91 7.45 1.38
C LYS A 7 11.20 8.94 1.30
N SER A 8 12.26 9.30 0.58
CA SER A 8 12.62 10.69 0.41
C SER A 8 11.50 11.47 -0.26
N TRP A 9 10.95 10.94 -1.33
CA TRP A 9 9.85 11.57 -2.04
C TRP A 9 8.59 11.61 -1.19
N ARG A 10 8.27 10.54 -0.50
CA ARG A 10 7.05 10.40 0.30
C ARG A 10 7.01 11.40 1.45
N TYR A 11 8.14 11.57 2.11
CA TYR A 11 8.20 12.47 3.26
C TYR A 11 8.05 13.93 2.87
N GLN A 12 8.31 14.27 1.62
CA GLN A 12 8.09 15.63 1.13
C GLN A 12 6.63 16.06 1.20
N TRP A 13 5.74 15.09 1.24
CA TRP A 13 4.31 15.41 1.28
C TRP A 13 3.86 15.88 2.67
N ASN A 14 4.72 15.74 3.64
CA ASN A 14 4.40 16.13 5.00
C ASN A 14 3.13 15.43 5.50
N VAL A 15 2.96 14.16 5.13
CA VAL A 15 1.84 13.35 5.59
C VAL A 15 2.36 12.42 6.66
N SER A 16 1.77 12.49 7.84
CA SER A 16 2.18 11.65 8.94
C SER A 16 1.77 10.20 8.72
N GLY A 17 2.41 9.31 9.46
CA GLY A 17 1.97 7.95 9.52
C GLY A 17 2.63 6.98 8.56
N VAL A 18 3.88 7.24 8.19
CA VAL A 18 4.65 6.29 7.42
C VAL A 18 5.66 5.62 8.33
N HIS A 19 5.64 4.31 8.35
CA HIS A 19 6.59 3.51 9.12
C HIS A 19 7.48 2.73 8.18
N ASP A 20 8.78 2.75 8.46
CA ASP A 20 9.77 2.17 7.57
C ASP A 20 9.62 0.67 7.38
N VAL A 21 9.44 -0.01 8.47
CA VAL A 21 9.40 -1.46 8.40
C VAL A 21 8.02 -1.87 7.98
N ASP A 22 7.95 -2.57 6.86
CA ASP A 22 6.70 -3.08 6.35
C ASP A 22 5.68 -1.97 6.09
N GLN A 23 6.14 -0.76 5.95
CA GLN A 23 5.35 0.40 5.48
C GLN A 23 3.87 0.31 5.81
N ILE A 24 3.52 0.58 7.06
CA ILE A 24 2.12 0.67 7.43
C ILE A 24 1.69 2.12 7.30
N GLU A 25 0.66 2.36 6.48
CA GLU A 25 0.09 3.71 6.35
C GLU A 25 -0.99 3.92 7.40
N TRP A 26 -0.92 5.07 8.05
CA TRP A 26 -1.84 5.44 9.13
C TRP A 26 -2.58 6.70 8.78
N ARG A 27 -3.79 6.85 9.34
CA ARG A 27 -4.51 8.11 9.35
C ARG A 27 -4.90 8.36 10.79
N GLY A 28 -4.17 9.28 11.45
CA GLY A 28 -4.29 9.44 12.89
C GLY A 28 -3.91 8.14 13.58
N ASP A 29 -4.82 7.60 14.35
CA ASP A 29 -4.58 6.37 15.10
C ASP A 29 -5.01 5.10 14.37
N TYR A 30 -5.44 5.22 13.10
CA TYR A 30 -5.98 4.08 12.38
C TYR A 30 -5.07 3.67 11.23
N PRO A 31 -4.73 2.37 11.14
CA PRO A 31 -4.01 1.88 9.98
C PRO A 31 -4.96 1.83 8.79
N VAL A 32 -4.45 2.13 7.60
CA VAL A 32 -5.26 2.10 6.37
C VAL A 32 -4.74 1.11 5.34
N ALA A 33 -3.46 0.76 5.41
CA ALA A 33 -2.89 -0.19 4.44
C ALA A 33 -1.54 -0.68 4.92
N VAL A 34 -1.17 -1.87 4.47
CA VAL A 34 0.19 -2.39 4.59
C VAL A 34 0.78 -2.37 3.18
N LEU A 35 1.94 -1.79 3.02
CA LEU A 35 2.60 -1.68 1.71
C LEU A 35 3.92 -2.42 1.70
N GLU A 36 4.16 -3.20 0.66
CA GLU A 36 5.48 -3.73 0.38
C GLU A 36 6.06 -2.92 -0.76
N LEU A 37 7.14 -2.21 -0.51
CA LEU A 37 7.78 -1.36 -1.51
C LEU A 37 8.93 -2.10 -2.15
N THR A 38 8.93 -2.17 -3.46
CA THR A 38 10.01 -2.84 -4.18
C THR A 38 10.37 -2.02 -5.40
N THR A 39 11.64 -2.06 -5.77
CA THR A 39 12.15 -1.30 -6.91
C THR A 39 12.76 -2.24 -7.93
N ASN A 40 12.68 -1.83 -9.19
CA ASN A 40 13.31 -2.53 -10.27
C ASN A 40 13.60 -1.50 -11.37
N PRO A 41 14.77 -1.58 -12.05
CA PRO A 41 15.05 -0.59 -13.09
C PRO A 41 14.09 -0.62 -14.26
N THR A 42 13.48 -1.77 -14.52
CA THR A 42 12.51 -1.94 -15.60
C THR A 42 11.19 -2.44 -15.02
N ILE A 43 10.10 -1.80 -15.41
CA ILE A 43 8.77 -2.20 -14.97
C ILE A 43 8.03 -2.74 -16.19
N ASP A 44 7.98 -4.06 -16.34
CA ASP A 44 7.23 -4.70 -17.41
C ASP A 44 6.40 -5.85 -16.83
N GLN A 45 5.63 -6.52 -17.66
CA GLN A 45 4.74 -7.56 -17.16
C GLN A 45 5.50 -8.73 -16.54
N LYS A 46 6.67 -9.05 -17.09
CA LYS A 46 7.49 -10.13 -16.57
C LYS A 46 7.97 -9.82 -15.15
N VAL A 47 8.38 -8.57 -14.92
CA VAL A 47 8.81 -8.13 -13.59
C VAL A 47 7.63 -8.16 -12.63
N LYS A 48 6.48 -7.67 -13.07
CA LYS A 48 5.26 -7.68 -12.23
C LYS A 48 4.91 -9.10 -11.81
N ASP A 49 4.91 -10.03 -12.76
CA ASP A 49 4.58 -11.42 -12.46
C ASP A 49 5.56 -12.04 -11.47
N ARG A 50 6.84 -11.78 -11.67
CA ARG A 50 7.88 -12.31 -10.79
C ARG A 50 7.74 -11.77 -9.37
N VAL A 51 7.51 -10.46 -9.24
CA VAL A 51 7.38 -9.84 -7.93
C VAL A 51 6.13 -10.35 -7.21
N ALA A 52 5.01 -10.43 -7.92
CA ALA A 52 3.77 -10.92 -7.32
C ALA A 52 3.91 -12.37 -6.86
N HIS A 53 4.52 -13.22 -7.69
CA HIS A 53 4.72 -14.61 -7.35
C HIS A 53 5.64 -14.76 -6.14
N ARG A 54 6.75 -14.04 -6.15
CA ARG A 54 7.71 -14.08 -5.05
C ARG A 54 7.04 -13.69 -3.73
N LEU A 55 6.33 -12.57 -3.73
CA LEU A 55 5.71 -12.08 -2.50
C LEU A 55 4.54 -12.95 -2.04
N TRP A 56 3.91 -13.67 -2.95
CA TRP A 56 2.85 -14.58 -2.55
C TRP A 56 3.40 -15.81 -1.83
N TYR A 57 4.52 -16.37 -2.32
CA TYR A 57 5.01 -17.64 -1.82
C TYR A 57 6.12 -17.52 -0.78
N GLU A 58 6.83 -16.41 -0.71
CA GLU A 58 7.91 -16.26 0.25
C GLU A 58 7.40 -15.76 1.59
N PHE A 59 8.19 -16.05 2.62
CA PHE A 59 7.80 -15.75 3.99
C PHE A 59 7.52 -14.27 4.22
N SER A 60 8.34 -13.40 3.64
CA SER A 60 8.19 -11.95 3.85
C SER A 60 6.82 -11.46 3.40
N GLY A 61 6.37 -11.92 2.23
CA GLY A 61 5.05 -11.53 1.73
C GLY A 61 3.92 -12.12 2.54
N LYS A 62 4.08 -13.39 2.93
CA LYS A 62 3.07 -14.04 3.78
C LYS A 62 2.93 -13.33 5.12
N LYS A 63 4.05 -12.92 5.70
CA LYS A 63 4.06 -12.20 6.96
C LYS A 63 3.30 -10.87 6.82
N LEU A 64 3.56 -10.13 5.77
CA LEU A 64 2.91 -8.85 5.55
C LEU A 64 1.41 -8.98 5.33
N ARG A 65 0.99 -10.00 4.58
CA ARG A 65 -0.44 -10.24 4.41
C ARG A 65 -1.09 -10.65 5.73
N HIS A 66 -0.36 -11.39 6.54
CA HIS A 66 -0.86 -11.76 7.86
C HIS A 66 -1.05 -10.52 8.76
N VAL A 67 -0.07 -9.61 8.73
CA VAL A 67 -0.16 -8.36 9.48
C VAL A 67 -1.35 -7.53 8.99
N ALA A 68 -1.50 -7.41 7.66
CA ALA A 68 -2.60 -6.66 7.09
C ALA A 68 -3.94 -7.23 7.52
N LYS A 69 -4.07 -8.56 7.51
CA LYS A 69 -5.30 -9.20 7.94
C LYS A 69 -5.58 -8.94 9.41
N ALA A 70 -4.56 -9.04 10.25
CA ALA A 70 -4.71 -8.79 11.67
C ALA A 70 -5.15 -7.35 11.96
N LEU A 71 -4.67 -6.40 11.15
CA LEU A 71 -5.05 -5.00 11.30
C LEU A 71 -6.38 -4.68 10.61
N GLY A 72 -6.91 -5.59 9.81
CA GLY A 72 -8.15 -5.35 9.07
C GLY A 72 -7.98 -4.39 7.91
N VAL A 73 -6.82 -4.38 7.26
CA VAL A 73 -6.51 -3.45 6.18
C VAL A 73 -6.01 -4.22 4.96
N PRO A 74 -6.07 -3.62 3.77
CA PRO A 74 -5.55 -4.27 2.57
C PRO A 74 -4.03 -4.29 2.55
N PHE A 75 -3.48 -5.24 1.81
CA PHE A 75 -2.06 -5.35 1.53
C PHE A 75 -1.82 -4.98 0.07
N TYR A 76 -0.92 -4.04 -0.17
CA TYR A 76 -0.55 -3.62 -1.52
C TYR A 76 0.93 -3.82 -1.75
N ILE A 77 1.28 -4.26 -2.96
CA ILE A 77 2.65 -4.24 -3.44
C ILE A 77 2.79 -2.97 -4.27
N VAL A 78 3.79 -2.17 -3.98
CA VAL A 78 4.09 -0.96 -4.75
C VAL A 78 5.42 -1.18 -5.42
N LEU A 79 5.40 -1.33 -6.72
CA LEU A 79 6.59 -1.58 -7.55
C LEU A 79 6.90 -0.30 -8.31
N MET A 80 8.14 0.15 -8.24
CA MET A 80 8.53 1.41 -8.87
C MET A 80 9.93 1.32 -9.42
N ASP A 81 10.25 2.21 -10.37
CA ASP A 81 11.60 2.33 -10.86
C ASP A 81 12.46 3.08 -9.83
N PHE A 82 13.77 3.15 -10.09
CA PHE A 82 14.69 3.73 -9.11
C PHE A 82 14.48 5.22 -8.90
N ASN A 83 13.87 5.91 -9.85
CA ASN A 83 13.62 7.35 -9.74
C ASN A 83 12.21 7.69 -9.32
N VAL A 84 11.40 6.68 -9.03
CA VAL A 84 10.01 6.82 -8.60
C VAL A 84 9.19 7.58 -9.66
N GLU A 85 9.46 7.31 -10.92
CA GLU A 85 8.70 7.91 -12.02
C GLU A 85 7.61 6.97 -12.53
N GLU A 86 7.89 5.68 -12.55
CA GLU A 86 6.91 4.66 -12.92
C GLU A 86 6.53 3.89 -11.68
N ILE A 87 5.26 3.92 -11.35
CA ILE A 87 4.74 3.25 -10.17
C ILE A 87 3.58 2.36 -10.60
N THR A 88 3.55 1.14 -10.11
CA THR A 88 2.43 0.25 -10.34
C THR A 88 2.07 -0.43 -9.02
N VAL A 89 0.78 -0.59 -8.78
CA VAL A 89 0.28 -1.04 -7.49
C VAL A 89 -0.56 -2.29 -7.68
N CYS A 90 -0.33 -3.27 -6.81
CA CYS A 90 -1.09 -4.52 -6.81
C CYS A 90 -1.75 -4.71 -5.45
N HIS A 91 -3.08 -4.77 -5.43
CA HIS A 91 -3.79 -5.20 -4.23
C HIS A 91 -3.75 -6.71 -4.22
N GLN A 92 -2.79 -7.27 -3.50
CA GLN A 92 -2.52 -8.71 -3.61
C GLN A 92 -3.44 -9.53 -2.72
N THR A 93 -4.40 -10.19 -3.36
CA THR A 93 -5.30 -11.13 -2.72
C THR A 93 -5.12 -12.55 -3.27
N SER A 94 -4.34 -12.68 -4.34
CA SER A 94 -4.00 -13.96 -4.95
C SER A 94 -2.67 -13.79 -5.67
N PRO A 95 -2.02 -14.88 -6.09
CA PRO A 95 -0.78 -14.74 -6.86
C PRO A 95 -0.99 -14.10 -8.23
N GLU A 96 -2.22 -14.08 -8.73
CA GLU A 96 -2.55 -13.50 -10.04
C GLU A 96 -3.26 -12.16 -9.95
N SER A 97 -3.25 -11.52 -8.80
CA SER A 97 -3.87 -10.19 -8.68
C SER A 97 -3.25 -9.22 -9.67
N GLY A 98 -4.09 -8.37 -10.27
CA GLY A 98 -3.64 -7.44 -11.30
C GLY A 98 -2.93 -6.22 -10.73
N TRP A 99 -2.31 -5.48 -11.65
CA TRP A 99 -1.55 -4.29 -11.33
C TRP A 99 -2.21 -3.08 -11.97
N VAL A 100 -2.13 -1.94 -11.29
CA VAL A 100 -2.65 -0.66 -11.80
C VAL A 100 -1.49 0.31 -11.88
N ASP A 101 -1.21 0.80 -13.08
CA ASP A 101 -0.14 1.77 -13.27
C ASP A 101 -0.61 3.13 -12.79
N MET A 102 0.23 3.78 -12.00
CA MET A 102 -0.09 5.08 -11.42
C MET A 102 1.11 6.00 -11.55
N PRO A 103 1.03 7.02 -12.42
CA PRO A 103 2.02 8.08 -12.38
C PRO A 103 2.07 8.71 -11.00
N ARG A 104 3.14 9.43 -10.69
CA ARG A 104 3.33 10.01 -9.35
C ARG A 104 2.10 10.74 -8.81
N ASP A 105 1.50 11.58 -9.63
CA ASP A 105 0.35 12.37 -9.19
C ASP A 105 -0.82 11.48 -8.85
N VAL A 106 -1.06 10.48 -9.68
CA VAL A 106 -2.15 9.53 -9.47
C VAL A 106 -1.89 8.69 -8.22
N TYR A 107 -0.66 8.22 -8.05
CA TYR A 107 -0.28 7.43 -6.87
C TYR A 107 -0.47 8.24 -5.60
N ARG A 108 -0.01 9.49 -5.61
CA ARG A 108 -0.13 10.36 -4.46
C ARG A 108 -1.60 10.56 -4.08
N HIS A 109 -2.43 10.81 -5.08
CA HIS A 109 -3.85 11.00 -4.86
C HIS A 109 -4.50 9.73 -4.34
N TRP A 110 -4.16 8.59 -4.95
CA TRP A 110 -4.68 7.29 -4.51
C TRP A 110 -4.32 7.00 -3.07
N LEU A 111 -3.06 7.19 -2.72
CA LEU A 111 -2.60 6.91 -1.36
C LEU A 111 -3.32 7.81 -0.35
N SER A 112 -3.49 9.07 -0.70
CA SER A 112 -4.19 10.03 0.18
C SER A 112 -5.66 9.70 0.35
N SER A 113 -6.25 8.99 -0.61
CA SER A 113 -7.66 8.65 -0.57
C SER A 113 -7.98 7.45 0.31
N LEU A 114 -6.96 6.70 0.75
CA LEU A 114 -7.20 5.54 1.59
C LEU A 114 -7.75 5.97 2.94
N GLN A 115 -8.82 5.31 3.35
CA GLN A 115 -9.52 5.65 4.58
C GLN A 115 -9.59 4.45 5.51
N PRO A 116 -9.56 4.67 6.81
CA PRO A 116 -9.74 3.56 7.75
C PRO A 116 -11.18 3.09 7.72
N LEU A 117 -11.36 1.78 7.66
CA LEU A 117 -12.70 1.19 7.65
C LEU A 117 -13.47 1.51 8.91
N ARG A 118 -12.75 1.65 10.02
CA ARG A 118 -13.39 1.90 11.30
C ARG A 118 -14.07 3.26 11.37
N SER A 119 -13.49 4.27 10.75
CA SER A 119 -14.06 5.60 10.82
C SER A 119 -15.45 5.63 10.18
N THR A 120 -15.65 4.84 9.15
CA THR A 120 -16.96 4.74 8.51
C THR A 120 -18.00 4.16 9.45
N LYS A 121 -17.62 3.15 10.19
CA LYS A 121 -18.53 2.55 11.15
C LYS A 121 -18.87 3.49 12.29
N ASP A 122 -17.87 4.19 12.77
CA ASP A 122 -18.06 5.08 13.90
C ASP A 122 -19.05 6.18 13.57
N THR A 123 -18.99 6.69 12.36
CA THR A 123 -19.93 7.76 11.99
C THR A 123 -21.34 7.25 11.81
N SER A 124 -21.52 6.01 11.45
CA SER A 124 -22.84 5.47 11.24
C SER A 124 -23.53 5.11 12.54
N ASP A 125 -22.84 4.97 13.60
CA ASP A 125 -23.41 4.54 14.86
C ASP A 125 -24.19 5.60 15.57
N THR A 126 -24.08 6.67 15.22
CA THR A 126 -24.76 7.69 15.96
C THR A 126 -26.15 8.06 15.49
N LYS A 127 -25.78 7.06 15.34
CA LYS A 127 -26.41 6.99 15.06
C LYS A 127 -27.06 6.52 14.81
N THR A 128 -27.14 6.50 14.66
CA THR A 128 -27.60 6.12 14.60
C THR A 128 -27.92 5.98 14.37
N THR A 129 -28.16 6.26 14.29
CA THR A 129 -28.49 6.21 14.18
C THR A 129 -28.62 6.26 13.65
N ASN A 130 -28.82 6.61 13.49
CA ASN A 130 -28.91 6.71 13.15
C ASN A 130 -28.96 6.66 12.41
N SER A 131 -29.28 6.78 12.27
CA SER A 131 -29.27 6.72 11.81
C SER A 131 -29.05 6.77 11.32
N GLN A 132 -29.16 7.02 11.14
CA GLN A 132 -28.81 7.09 10.89
C GLN A 132 -28.69 7.12 10.88
#